data_a35f8af178e4ebcfb52f152ba216b0b6
#
_entry.id   a35f8af178e4ebcfb52f152ba216b0b6
#
_cell.length_a   1.000
_cell.length_b   1.000
_cell.length_c   1.000
_cell.angle_alpha   90.00
_cell.angle_beta   90.00
_cell.angle_gamma   90.00
#
_symmetry.space_group_name_H-M   'P 1'
#
loop_
_entity.id
_entity.type
_entity.pdbx_description
1 polymer ?
#
loop_
_entity_poly.entity_id
_entity_poly.type
_entity_poly.pdbx_seq_one_letter_code
_entity_poly.pdbx_strand_id
1 'polypeptide(L)'
;DYLVRYVQEMEVHGITVNALTVQNEPLRSTNTPSMFWFAWEQADFVKNHLGPKFRKAGLDTEIIVFDHNCDRPDYALAIYDDPEAAQYVSGAAFHHYAGDMSAMTYVHEARPDKDILFTEQMTTERPGTSRIDIAASTKRLIVGPMRNWSRTVVLWNLAADPLNDPHTDNGGCPSCQGALTIDGDSATRNLAYYVIAHASQFVR
;
A
#
# COMPACT_ATOMS: atom_id res chain seq x y z
N ASP A 1 -4.40 18.43 10.16
CA ASP A 1 -3.26 19.33 9.92
C ASP A 1 -1.94 18.59 9.67
N TYR A 2 -1.69 17.45 10.36
CA TYR A 2 -0.44 16.69 10.20
C TYR A 2 -0.18 16.27 8.74
N LEU A 3 -1.15 15.61 8.08
CA LEU A 3 -1.00 15.15 6.70
C LEU A 3 -0.87 16.31 5.69
N VAL A 4 -1.56 17.43 5.94
CA VAL A 4 -1.38 18.65 5.12
C VAL A 4 0.05 19.16 5.21
N ARG A 5 0.59 19.28 6.42
CA ARG A 5 1.99 19.70 6.63
C ARG A 5 2.97 18.71 6.01
N TYR A 6 2.73 17.42 6.16
CA TYR A 6 3.57 16.39 5.56
C TYR A 6 3.69 16.59 4.04
N VAL A 7 2.57 16.72 3.33
CA VAL A 7 2.56 16.93 1.88
C VAL A 7 3.28 18.23 1.50
N GLN A 8 3.02 19.32 2.23
CA GLN A 8 3.65 20.61 1.97
C GLN A 8 5.16 20.60 2.23
N GLU A 9 5.61 19.95 3.29
CA GLU A 9 7.04 19.83 3.61
C GLU A 9 7.78 18.94 2.58
N MET A 10 7.14 17.86 2.10
CA MET A 10 7.70 17.04 1.03
C MET A 10 7.88 17.86 -0.26
N GLU A 11 6.91 18.70 -0.60
CA GLU A 11 6.99 19.60 -1.76
C GLU A 11 8.16 20.61 -1.62
N VAL A 12 8.40 21.16 -0.43
CA VAL A 12 9.55 22.02 -0.14
C VAL A 12 10.88 21.30 -0.44
N HIS A 13 10.92 19.99 -0.25
CA HIS A 13 12.09 19.17 -0.58
C HIS A 13 12.11 18.66 -2.03
N GLY A 14 11.21 19.16 -2.88
CA GLY A 14 11.11 18.77 -4.29
C GLY A 14 10.51 17.38 -4.51
N ILE A 15 9.77 16.85 -3.52
CA ILE A 15 9.12 15.54 -3.58
C ILE A 15 7.60 15.75 -3.67
N THR A 16 7.03 15.50 -4.84
CA THR A 16 5.58 15.57 -5.03
C THR A 16 4.93 14.30 -4.51
N VAL A 17 4.03 14.45 -3.53
CA VAL A 17 3.20 13.36 -3.01
C VAL A 17 1.93 13.26 -3.86
N ASN A 18 1.91 12.37 -4.84
CA ASN A 18 0.78 12.21 -5.75
C ASN A 18 -0.45 11.60 -5.08
N ALA A 19 -0.24 10.62 -4.20
CA ALA A 19 -1.30 9.94 -3.48
C ALA A 19 -0.87 9.61 -2.06
N LEU A 20 -1.84 9.49 -1.15
CA LEU A 20 -1.62 9.17 0.25
C LEU A 20 -2.72 8.24 0.74
N THR A 21 -2.33 7.12 1.36
CA THR A 21 -3.29 6.28 2.07
C THR A 21 -3.57 6.84 3.46
N VAL A 22 -4.83 6.76 3.89
CA VAL A 22 -5.26 7.38 5.17
C VAL A 22 -4.61 6.69 6.36
N GLN A 23 -4.51 5.36 6.29
CA GLN A 23 -3.88 4.53 7.33
C GLN A 23 -3.55 3.15 6.76
N ASN A 24 -2.37 2.64 7.10
CA ASN A 24 -1.99 1.26 6.85
C ASN A 24 -2.82 0.29 7.70
N GLU A 25 -3.39 -0.72 7.08
CA GLU A 25 -4.10 -1.86 7.69
C GLU A 25 -5.09 -1.49 8.80
N PRO A 26 -6.17 -0.75 8.51
CA PRO A 26 -7.08 -0.21 9.53
C PRO A 26 -7.81 -1.29 10.36
N LEU A 27 -7.87 -2.54 9.91
CA LEU A 27 -8.49 -3.64 10.65
C LEU A 27 -7.46 -4.48 11.45
N ARG A 28 -6.21 -4.03 11.53
CA ARG A 28 -5.15 -4.70 12.27
C ARG A 28 -4.58 -3.78 13.34
N SER A 29 -4.70 -4.18 14.61
CA SER A 29 -4.22 -3.41 15.77
C SER A 29 -3.16 -4.16 16.58
N THR A 30 -2.45 -5.10 15.95
CA THR A 30 -1.41 -5.93 16.61
C THR A 30 0.00 -5.45 16.32
N ASN A 31 0.15 -4.45 15.46
CA ASN A 31 1.41 -3.86 15.03
C ASN A 31 1.57 -2.49 15.70
N THR A 32 2.67 -2.24 16.39
CA THR A 32 2.85 -0.96 17.10
C THR A 32 3.80 -0.03 16.33
N PRO A 33 3.40 1.21 16.04
CA PRO A 33 2.09 1.83 16.32
C PRO A 33 1.00 1.41 15.32
N SER A 34 -0.21 1.16 15.82
CA SER A 34 -1.37 0.85 14.98
C SER A 34 -2.66 1.33 15.63
N MET A 35 -3.72 1.47 14.83
CA MET A 35 -5.02 1.89 15.30
C MET A 35 -6.10 1.17 14.50
N PHE A 36 -7.07 0.60 15.19
CA PHE A 36 -8.21 -0.03 14.55
C PHE A 36 -9.23 1.03 14.13
N TRP A 37 -9.65 0.99 12.85
CA TRP A 37 -10.68 1.87 12.29
C TRP A 37 -11.73 1.07 11.54
N PHE A 38 -12.99 1.34 11.82
CA PHE A 38 -14.08 0.89 10.97
C PHE A 38 -14.19 1.76 9.70
N ALA A 39 -14.81 1.22 8.65
CA ALA A 39 -14.98 1.94 7.39
C ALA A 39 -15.73 3.28 7.56
N TRP A 40 -16.75 3.31 8.42
CA TRP A 40 -17.51 4.52 8.70
C TRP A 40 -16.67 5.60 9.44
N GLU A 41 -15.72 5.20 10.30
CA GLU A 41 -14.81 6.13 10.97
C GLU A 41 -13.80 6.73 9.98
N GLN A 42 -13.29 5.90 9.06
CA GLN A 42 -12.41 6.39 8.00
C GLN A 42 -13.17 7.32 7.04
N ALA A 43 -14.42 6.99 6.69
CA ALA A 43 -15.30 7.86 5.91
C ALA A 43 -15.56 9.19 6.60
N ASP A 44 -15.86 9.16 7.90
CA ASP A 44 -16.08 10.37 8.72
C ASP A 44 -14.82 11.27 8.74
N PHE A 45 -13.65 10.66 8.95
CA PHE A 45 -12.38 11.40 8.92
C PHE A 45 -12.10 12.04 7.55
N VAL A 46 -12.36 11.31 6.47
CA VAL A 46 -12.15 11.84 5.12
C VAL A 46 -13.10 13.01 4.83
N LYS A 47 -14.40 12.84 5.07
CA LYS A 47 -15.39 13.88 4.72
C LYS A 47 -15.33 15.12 5.62
N ASN A 48 -15.09 14.96 6.92
CA ASN A 48 -15.17 16.06 7.88
C ASN A 48 -13.82 16.70 8.19
N HIS A 49 -12.71 16.02 7.86
CA HIS A 49 -11.39 16.51 8.25
C HIS A 49 -10.40 16.54 7.09
N LEU A 50 -10.03 15.40 6.49
CA LEU A 50 -8.92 15.34 5.55
C LEU A 50 -9.26 16.02 4.21
N GLY A 51 -10.36 15.62 3.58
CA GLY A 51 -10.76 16.14 2.27
C GLY A 51 -10.96 17.65 2.26
N PRO A 52 -11.74 18.23 3.20
CA PRO A 52 -11.88 19.68 3.28
C PRO A 52 -10.57 20.43 3.52
N LYS A 53 -9.63 19.85 4.30
CA LYS A 53 -8.32 20.47 4.57
C LYS A 53 -7.41 20.41 3.35
N PHE A 54 -7.37 19.29 2.63
CA PHE A 54 -6.61 19.18 1.38
C PHE A 54 -7.12 20.18 0.35
N ARG A 55 -8.44 20.24 0.15
CA ARG A 55 -9.07 21.21 -0.76
C ARG A 55 -8.76 22.66 -0.35
N LYS A 56 -8.87 22.99 0.93
CA LYS A 56 -8.57 24.33 1.46
C LYS A 56 -7.09 24.71 1.28
N ALA A 57 -6.19 23.74 1.41
CA ALA A 57 -4.76 23.93 1.23
C ALA A 57 -4.32 23.94 -0.24
N GLY A 58 -5.23 23.69 -1.20
CA GLY A 58 -4.92 23.61 -2.63
C GLY A 58 -4.02 22.43 -2.99
N LEU A 59 -4.14 21.32 -2.26
CA LEU A 59 -3.35 20.11 -2.51
C LEU A 59 -4.08 19.21 -3.50
N ASP A 60 -3.34 18.78 -4.54
CA ASP A 60 -3.81 17.84 -5.57
C ASP A 60 -3.52 16.37 -5.20
N THR A 61 -2.95 16.14 -4.01
CA THR A 61 -2.65 14.79 -3.51
C THR A 61 -3.93 13.96 -3.39
N GLU A 62 -3.97 12.82 -4.07
CA GLU A 62 -5.09 11.89 -4.06
C GLU A 62 -5.24 11.22 -2.69
N ILE A 63 -6.49 11.13 -2.22
CA ILE A 63 -6.81 10.41 -0.97
C ILE A 63 -7.21 8.99 -1.35
N ILE A 64 -6.45 8.02 -0.84
CA ILE A 64 -6.67 6.60 -1.04
C ILE A 64 -7.10 5.97 0.28
N VAL A 65 -8.15 5.18 0.23
CA VAL A 65 -8.74 4.55 1.43
C VAL A 65 -8.43 3.06 1.53
N PHE A 66 -8.81 2.45 2.62
CA PHE A 66 -8.64 1.03 2.95
C PHE A 66 -7.19 0.65 3.26
N ASP A 67 -6.36 0.37 2.23
CA ASP A 67 -4.95 -0.01 2.40
C ASP A 67 -4.78 -1.28 3.25
N HIS A 68 -5.50 -2.37 2.87
CA HIS A 68 -5.54 -3.63 3.60
C HIS A 68 -5.83 -4.84 2.67
N ASN A 69 -5.98 -6.01 3.27
CA ASN A 69 -6.08 -7.29 2.57
C ASN A 69 -7.33 -7.44 1.69
N CYS A 70 -7.18 -8.25 0.64
CA CYS A 70 -8.23 -8.55 -0.33
C CYS A 70 -9.44 -9.31 0.23
N ASP A 71 -9.44 -9.74 1.49
CA ASP A 71 -10.57 -10.43 2.13
C ASP A 71 -11.71 -9.50 2.60
N ARG A 72 -11.51 -8.16 2.54
CA ARG A 72 -12.49 -7.18 2.99
C ARG A 72 -12.78 -6.06 1.97
N PRO A 73 -13.17 -6.40 0.73
CA PRO A 73 -13.53 -5.40 -0.29
C PRO A 73 -14.72 -4.53 0.13
N ASP A 74 -15.58 -5.04 1.01
CA ASP A 74 -16.72 -4.34 1.59
C ASP A 74 -16.32 -3.05 2.31
N TYR A 75 -15.11 -2.98 2.86
CA TYR A 75 -14.63 -1.79 3.56
C TYR A 75 -14.52 -0.58 2.61
N ALA A 76 -13.88 -0.75 1.46
CA ALA A 76 -13.77 0.32 0.47
C ALA A 76 -15.14 0.73 -0.08
N LEU A 77 -16.00 -0.25 -0.37
CA LEU A 77 -17.35 0.01 -0.88
C LEU A 77 -18.20 0.78 0.13
N ALA A 78 -18.11 0.45 1.42
CA ALA A 78 -18.83 1.18 2.47
C ALA A 78 -18.42 2.67 2.55
N ILE A 79 -17.15 2.99 2.26
CA ILE A 79 -16.70 4.39 2.19
C ILE A 79 -17.25 5.07 0.93
N TYR A 80 -17.28 4.36 -0.21
CA TYR A 80 -17.81 4.90 -1.46
C TYR A 80 -19.32 5.09 -1.45
N ASP A 81 -20.05 4.34 -0.60
CA ASP A 81 -21.50 4.49 -0.41
C ASP A 81 -21.86 5.74 0.41
N ASP A 82 -20.89 6.37 1.08
CA ASP A 82 -21.05 7.72 1.66
C ASP A 82 -20.63 8.78 0.62
N PRO A 83 -21.60 9.47 -0.04
CA PRO A 83 -21.28 10.41 -1.11
C PRO A 83 -20.48 11.63 -0.61
N GLU A 84 -20.61 11.99 0.66
CA GLU A 84 -19.85 13.10 1.24
C GLU A 84 -18.36 12.72 1.44
N ALA A 85 -18.07 11.46 1.71
CA ALA A 85 -16.71 10.95 1.74
C ALA A 85 -16.18 10.67 0.32
N ALA A 86 -16.97 9.99 -0.50
CA ALA A 86 -16.60 9.54 -1.83
C ALA A 86 -16.14 10.67 -2.77
N GLN A 87 -16.65 11.89 -2.60
CA GLN A 87 -16.23 13.06 -3.40
C GLN A 87 -14.75 13.45 -3.19
N TYR A 88 -14.13 13.02 -2.09
CA TYR A 88 -12.72 13.30 -1.77
C TYR A 88 -11.81 12.12 -2.04
N VAL A 89 -12.36 10.93 -2.29
CA VAL A 89 -11.61 9.69 -2.43
C VAL A 89 -11.34 9.40 -3.89
N SER A 90 -10.08 9.23 -4.26
CA SER A 90 -9.67 8.86 -5.62
C SER A 90 -9.67 7.35 -5.84
N GLY A 91 -9.40 6.54 -4.82
CA GLY A 91 -9.30 5.10 -4.96
C GLY A 91 -9.16 4.34 -3.65
N ALA A 92 -9.00 3.02 -3.76
CA ALA A 92 -8.70 2.14 -2.66
C ALA A 92 -7.40 1.35 -2.89
N ALA A 93 -6.66 1.12 -1.82
CA ALA A 93 -5.43 0.36 -1.82
C ALA A 93 -5.62 -1.02 -1.21
N PHE A 94 -4.88 -2.00 -1.75
CA PHE A 94 -5.01 -3.40 -1.38
C PHE A 94 -3.65 -4.02 -1.05
N HIS A 95 -3.68 -4.91 -0.04
CA HIS A 95 -2.62 -5.84 0.31
C HIS A 95 -3.06 -7.28 -0.01
N HIS A 96 -2.13 -8.21 -0.11
CA HIS A 96 -2.47 -9.60 -0.43
C HIS A 96 -1.85 -10.61 0.54
N TYR A 97 -2.09 -10.41 1.84
CA TYR A 97 -1.78 -11.42 2.86
C TYR A 97 -2.99 -12.32 3.15
N ALA A 98 -4.19 -11.87 2.80
CA ALA A 98 -5.45 -12.63 2.90
C ALA A 98 -6.40 -12.27 1.75
N GLY A 99 -7.34 -13.17 1.46
CA GLY A 99 -8.31 -13.00 0.38
C GLY A 99 -7.76 -13.37 -1.00
N ASP A 100 -8.51 -13.02 -2.03
CA ASP A 100 -8.18 -13.23 -3.44
C ASP A 100 -8.12 -11.90 -4.18
N MET A 101 -7.20 -11.76 -5.12
CA MET A 101 -7.00 -10.51 -5.87
C MET A 101 -8.22 -10.10 -6.70
N SER A 102 -9.13 -11.02 -7.01
CA SER A 102 -10.40 -10.68 -7.67
C SER A 102 -11.27 -9.70 -6.86
N ALA A 103 -10.99 -9.53 -5.56
CA ALA A 103 -11.60 -8.48 -4.75
C ALA A 103 -11.35 -7.07 -5.31
N MET A 104 -10.18 -6.83 -5.91
CA MET A 104 -9.87 -5.58 -6.59
C MET A 104 -10.76 -5.39 -7.82
N THR A 105 -10.94 -6.43 -8.64
CA THR A 105 -11.89 -6.41 -9.76
C THR A 105 -13.31 -6.17 -9.29
N TYR A 106 -13.74 -6.82 -8.21
CA TYR A 106 -15.07 -6.63 -7.63
C TYR A 106 -15.33 -5.17 -7.21
N VAL A 107 -14.34 -4.53 -6.57
CA VAL A 107 -14.45 -3.11 -6.18
C VAL A 107 -14.44 -2.20 -7.41
N HIS A 108 -13.59 -2.48 -8.41
CA HIS A 108 -13.55 -1.73 -9.66
C HIS A 108 -14.86 -1.82 -10.44
N GLU A 109 -15.46 -3.00 -10.56
CA GLU A 109 -16.74 -3.18 -11.27
C GLU A 109 -17.90 -2.45 -10.57
N ALA A 110 -17.87 -2.41 -9.23
CA ALA A 110 -18.85 -1.65 -8.46
C ALA A 110 -18.66 -0.12 -8.59
N ARG A 111 -17.41 0.33 -8.68
CA ARG A 111 -17.05 1.76 -8.75
C ARG A 111 -15.92 1.99 -9.77
N PRO A 112 -16.23 1.93 -11.06
CA PRO A 112 -15.25 2.10 -12.14
C PRO A 112 -14.67 3.51 -12.24
N ASP A 113 -15.26 4.46 -11.53
CA ASP A 113 -14.76 5.83 -11.36
C ASP A 113 -13.65 5.96 -10.31
N LYS A 114 -13.35 4.88 -9.59
CA LYS A 114 -12.34 4.86 -8.53
C LYS A 114 -11.13 3.99 -8.90
N ASP A 115 -9.96 4.49 -8.55
CA ASP A 115 -8.71 3.79 -8.80
C ASP A 115 -8.50 2.60 -7.86
N ILE A 116 -7.81 1.61 -8.35
CA ILE A 116 -7.33 0.46 -7.57
C ILE A 116 -5.80 0.53 -7.52
N LEU A 117 -5.26 0.39 -6.30
CA LEU A 117 -3.83 0.37 -6.06
C LEU A 117 -3.45 -0.90 -5.30
N PHE A 118 -2.31 -1.49 -5.64
CA PHE A 118 -1.72 -2.59 -4.88
C PHE A 118 -0.50 -2.05 -4.14
N THR A 119 -0.61 -1.91 -2.83
CA THR A 119 0.30 -1.07 -2.04
C THR A 119 1.19 -1.84 -1.11
N GLU A 120 0.91 -3.15 -0.88
CA GLU A 120 1.80 -3.93 -0.04
C GLU A 120 1.70 -5.43 -0.30
N GLN A 121 2.86 -6.05 -0.38
CA GLN A 121 3.12 -7.47 -0.19
C GLN A 121 4.60 -7.67 0.04
N MET A 122 4.95 -8.47 1.03
CA MET A 122 6.34 -8.87 1.24
C MET A 122 6.75 -9.98 0.27
N THR A 123 8.03 -10.01 -0.06
CA THR A 123 8.71 -11.18 -0.60
C THR A 123 9.62 -11.72 0.48
N THR A 124 9.57 -13.01 0.75
CA THR A 124 10.49 -13.68 1.65
C THR A 124 11.21 -14.79 0.91
N GLU A 125 12.53 -14.78 0.99
CA GLU A 125 13.33 -15.96 0.76
C GLU A 125 13.28 -16.76 2.06
N ARG A 126 12.44 -17.79 2.11
CA ARG A 126 12.44 -18.67 3.29
C ARG A 126 13.72 -19.50 3.28
N PRO A 127 14.54 -19.48 4.34
CA PRO A 127 15.65 -20.39 4.48
C PRO A 127 15.20 -21.85 4.27
N GLY A 128 15.89 -22.59 3.39
CA GLY A 128 15.53 -23.97 3.09
C GLY A 128 14.55 -24.20 1.94
N THR A 129 13.97 -23.16 1.34
CA THR A 129 13.27 -23.31 0.05
C THR A 129 14.28 -23.22 -1.09
N SER A 130 14.56 -24.32 -1.73
CA SER A 130 15.66 -24.47 -2.70
C SER A 130 15.46 -23.77 -4.05
N ARG A 131 14.48 -22.90 -4.20
CA ARG A 131 14.26 -22.09 -5.40
C ARG A 131 13.54 -20.80 -5.08
N ILE A 132 14.24 -19.71 -5.31
CA ILE A 132 13.64 -18.41 -5.60
C ILE A 132 12.85 -18.57 -6.90
N ASP A 133 11.54 -18.68 -6.81
CA ASP A 133 10.71 -18.70 -8.01
C ASP A 133 10.30 -17.29 -8.39
N ILE A 134 11.20 -16.63 -9.13
CA ILE A 134 10.95 -15.28 -9.65
C ILE A 134 9.71 -15.27 -10.56
N ALA A 135 9.44 -16.37 -11.28
CA ALA A 135 8.29 -16.45 -12.17
C ALA A 135 6.97 -16.44 -11.38
N ALA A 136 6.87 -17.26 -10.32
CA ALA A 136 5.69 -17.28 -9.45
C ALA A 136 5.51 -15.94 -8.73
N SER A 137 6.60 -15.34 -8.25
CA SER A 137 6.56 -14.04 -7.59
C SER A 137 6.14 -12.92 -8.54
N THR A 138 6.70 -12.86 -9.75
CA THR A 138 6.31 -11.88 -10.78
C THR A 138 4.85 -12.07 -11.19
N LYS A 139 4.41 -13.32 -11.40
CA LYS A 139 3.01 -13.62 -11.70
C LYS A 139 2.08 -13.11 -10.60
N ARG A 140 2.40 -13.38 -9.34
CA ARG A 140 1.58 -12.99 -8.19
C ARG A 140 1.62 -11.50 -7.92
N LEU A 141 2.80 -10.88 -7.95
CA LEU A 141 3.01 -9.53 -7.42
C LEU A 141 2.98 -8.44 -8.49
N ILE A 142 3.13 -8.78 -9.75
CA ILE A 142 3.05 -7.83 -10.87
C ILE A 142 1.83 -8.13 -11.74
N VAL A 143 1.79 -9.33 -12.33
CA VAL A 143 0.74 -9.68 -13.31
C VAL A 143 -0.63 -9.77 -12.62
N GLY A 144 -0.69 -10.34 -11.41
CA GLY A 144 -1.94 -10.49 -10.65
C GLY A 144 -2.63 -9.16 -10.39
N PRO A 145 -1.98 -8.20 -9.69
CA PRO A 145 -2.57 -6.89 -9.46
C PRO A 145 -2.96 -6.15 -10.74
N MET A 146 -2.10 -6.14 -11.77
CA MET A 146 -2.39 -5.45 -13.03
C MET A 146 -3.60 -6.05 -13.76
N ARG A 147 -3.79 -7.37 -13.70
CA ARG A 147 -4.98 -8.03 -14.27
C ARG A 147 -6.25 -7.81 -13.46
N ASN A 148 -6.12 -7.29 -12.25
CA ASN A 148 -7.21 -6.91 -11.37
C ASN A 148 -7.31 -5.39 -11.19
N TRP A 149 -7.00 -4.63 -12.25
CA TRP A 149 -7.19 -3.19 -12.36
C TRP A 149 -6.27 -2.32 -11.52
N SER A 150 -5.25 -2.88 -10.88
CA SER A 150 -4.30 -2.06 -10.13
C SER A 150 -3.46 -1.17 -11.06
N ARG A 151 -3.36 0.10 -10.72
CA ARG A 151 -2.53 1.09 -11.42
C ARG A 151 -1.07 1.06 -10.96
N THR A 152 -0.82 0.55 -9.76
CA THR A 152 0.50 0.53 -9.13
C THR A 152 0.78 -0.81 -8.49
N VAL A 153 2.06 -1.12 -8.31
CA VAL A 153 2.52 -2.18 -7.42
C VAL A 153 3.61 -1.63 -6.53
N VAL A 154 3.37 -1.66 -5.24
CA VAL A 154 4.34 -1.33 -4.20
C VAL A 154 4.54 -2.56 -3.33
N LEU A 155 5.79 -2.92 -3.08
CA LEU A 155 6.13 -4.05 -2.24
C LEU A 155 6.62 -3.59 -0.87
N TRP A 156 6.40 -4.41 0.14
CA TRP A 156 6.93 -4.16 1.46
C TRP A 156 8.43 -4.33 1.46
N ASN A 157 9.04 -3.26 1.88
CA ASN A 157 10.37 -2.99 2.33
C ASN A 157 11.42 -2.84 1.21
N LEU A 158 11.93 -1.61 1.12
CA LEU A 158 13.01 -1.27 0.20
C LEU A 158 14.34 -1.89 0.64
N ALA A 159 14.68 -1.74 1.91
CA ALA A 159 15.96 -2.21 2.44
C ALA A 159 15.85 -2.61 3.91
N ALA A 160 16.60 -3.62 4.28
CA ALA A 160 16.77 -4.09 5.65
C ALA A 160 18.22 -4.54 5.85
N ASP A 161 18.64 -4.70 7.11
CA ASP A 161 19.90 -5.31 7.42
C ASP A 161 19.87 -6.85 7.33
N PRO A 162 20.95 -7.59 7.60
CA PRO A 162 20.96 -9.06 7.57
C PRO A 162 20.04 -9.73 8.59
N LEU A 163 19.57 -9.00 9.61
CA LEU A 163 18.60 -9.48 10.61
C LEU A 163 17.16 -9.07 10.28
N ASN A 164 16.94 -8.44 9.13
CA ASN A 164 15.70 -7.83 8.69
C ASN A 164 15.24 -6.64 9.55
N ASP A 165 16.19 -5.95 10.17
CA ASP A 165 15.96 -4.70 10.89
C ASP A 165 15.99 -3.49 9.92
N PRO A 166 15.32 -2.39 10.29
CA PRO A 166 14.60 -2.15 11.54
C PRO A 166 13.18 -2.73 11.56
N HIS A 167 12.81 -3.38 12.66
CA HIS A 167 11.43 -3.75 12.94
C HIS A 167 11.13 -3.54 14.44
N THR A 168 9.86 -3.42 14.81
CA THR A 168 9.47 -3.30 16.23
C THR A 168 9.37 -4.68 16.86
N ASP A 169 9.79 -4.81 18.13
CA ASP A 169 9.67 -6.07 18.90
C ASP A 169 8.21 -6.45 19.17
N ASN A 170 7.29 -5.47 19.06
CA ASN A 170 5.88 -5.66 19.32
C ASN A 170 5.07 -5.64 18.02
N GLY A 171 4.95 -6.81 17.39
CA GLY A 171 4.17 -7.01 16.18
C GLY A 171 4.87 -6.63 14.87
N GLY A 172 6.14 -6.24 14.91
CA GLY A 172 6.97 -6.08 13.72
C GLY A 172 7.24 -7.39 13.00
N CYS A 173 7.75 -7.32 11.78
CA CYS A 173 8.03 -8.49 10.98
C CYS A 173 9.52 -8.88 11.01
N PRO A 174 9.92 -9.89 11.79
CA PRO A 174 11.33 -10.30 11.87
C PRO A 174 11.82 -11.08 10.64
N SER A 175 10.92 -11.39 9.71
CA SER A 175 11.23 -12.16 8.49
C SER A 175 10.92 -11.38 7.19
N CYS A 176 10.58 -10.11 7.28
CA CYS A 176 10.31 -9.27 6.11
C CYS A 176 11.61 -8.75 5.50
N GLN A 177 12.12 -9.49 4.54
CA GLN A 177 13.33 -9.11 3.82
C GLN A 177 13.09 -7.90 2.94
N GLY A 178 14.04 -6.95 2.93
CA GLY A 178 14.04 -5.84 1.99
C GLY A 178 14.33 -6.27 0.54
N ALA A 179 14.03 -5.41 -0.42
CA ALA A 179 14.52 -5.58 -1.79
C ALA A 179 16.05 -5.54 -1.85
N LEU A 180 16.64 -4.82 -0.90
CA LEU A 180 18.09 -4.79 -0.65
C LEU A 180 18.38 -5.25 0.77
N THR A 181 19.48 -6.00 0.94
CA THR A 181 20.08 -6.20 2.27
C THR A 181 21.32 -5.31 2.36
N ILE A 182 21.37 -4.44 3.37
CA ILE A 182 22.49 -3.53 3.64
C ILE A 182 23.29 -4.09 4.79
N ASP A 183 24.57 -4.37 4.55
CA ASP A 183 25.52 -4.85 5.55
C ASP A 183 26.80 -3.99 5.49
N GLY A 184 26.91 -3.03 6.40
CA GLY A 184 27.96 -2.01 6.35
C GLY A 184 27.92 -1.26 5.02
N ASP A 185 29.01 -1.31 4.27
CA ASP A 185 29.15 -0.67 2.95
C ASP A 185 28.67 -1.56 1.79
N SER A 186 28.14 -2.74 2.07
CA SER A 186 27.70 -3.70 1.07
C SER A 186 26.19 -3.65 0.90
N ALA A 187 25.71 -3.76 -0.35
CA ALA A 187 24.29 -3.87 -0.70
C ALA A 187 24.06 -5.10 -1.58
N THR A 188 23.26 -6.04 -1.08
CA THR A 188 22.85 -7.25 -1.83
C THR A 188 21.43 -7.11 -2.34
N ARG A 189 21.20 -7.47 -3.60
CA ARG A 189 19.88 -7.47 -4.23
C ARG A 189 19.15 -8.77 -3.94
N ASN A 190 17.95 -8.65 -3.37
CA ASN A 190 17.10 -9.78 -3.02
C ASN A 190 16.00 -10.02 -4.08
N LEU A 191 15.17 -11.04 -3.89
CA LEU A 191 14.11 -11.42 -4.82
C LEU A 191 13.19 -10.26 -5.20
N ALA A 192 12.77 -9.45 -4.24
CA ALA A 192 11.88 -8.31 -4.48
C ALA A 192 12.46 -7.32 -5.49
N TYR A 193 13.78 -7.07 -5.43
CA TYR A 193 14.47 -6.23 -6.39
C TYR A 193 14.27 -6.73 -7.83
N TYR A 194 14.47 -8.03 -8.04
CA TYR A 194 14.35 -8.61 -9.39
C TYR A 194 12.91 -8.73 -9.86
N VAL A 195 11.95 -8.94 -8.96
CA VAL A 195 10.52 -8.92 -9.29
C VAL A 195 10.11 -7.56 -9.82
N ILE A 196 10.49 -6.48 -9.13
CA ILE A 196 10.22 -5.11 -9.60
C ILE A 196 10.98 -4.81 -10.91
N ALA A 197 12.24 -5.21 -11.01
CA ALA A 197 13.07 -4.98 -12.19
C ALA A 197 12.48 -5.58 -13.48
N HIS A 198 11.77 -6.72 -13.38
CA HIS A 198 11.08 -7.33 -14.51
C HIS A 198 10.04 -6.43 -15.15
N ALA A 199 9.35 -5.63 -14.36
CA ALA A 199 8.31 -4.72 -14.85
C ALA A 199 8.86 -3.31 -15.13
N SER A 200 9.68 -2.76 -14.24
CA SER A 200 10.11 -1.35 -14.26
C SER A 200 10.92 -0.95 -15.49
N GLN A 201 11.49 -1.90 -16.19
CA GLN A 201 12.16 -1.65 -17.47
C GLN A 201 11.17 -1.27 -18.58
N PHE A 202 9.93 -1.73 -18.50
CA PHE A 202 8.92 -1.62 -19.55
C PHE A 202 7.71 -0.79 -19.16
N VAL A 203 7.44 -0.68 -17.87
CA VAL A 203 6.30 0.03 -17.29
C VAL A 203 6.80 1.24 -16.51
N ARG A 204 6.27 2.43 -16.85
CA ARG A 204 6.62 3.71 -16.23
C ARG A 204 5.37 4.40 -15.72
#